data_c184882193e5825f94c67e3a34848203
#
_entry.id   c184882193e5825f94c67e3a34848203
#
_cell.length_a   1.000
_cell.length_b   1.000
_cell.length_c   1.000
_cell.angle_alpha   90.00
_cell.angle_beta   90.00
_cell.angle_gamma   90.00
#
_symmetry.space_group_name_H-M   'P 1'
#
loop_
_entity.id
_entity.type
_entity.pdbx_description
1 polymer ?
#
loop_
_entity_poly.entity_id
_entity_poly.type
_entity_poly.pdbx_seq_one_letter_code
_entity_poly.pdbx_strand_id
1 'polypeptide(L)'
;MILFGDVLQELRNEKTWSQAQLAKRLGISASQVANYEMGRRLPSLEILISASRVFGVSTDYLLGLNSTNPHLLDVSELSAAEISSICSVIDCFKAAHEK
;
A
#
# COMPACT_ATOMS: atom_id res chain seq x y z
N MET A 1 15.05 -5.45 -7.59
CA MET A 1 13.70 -4.94 -7.96
C MET A 1 12.67 -5.44 -6.96
N ILE A 2 11.90 -4.52 -6.39
CA ILE A 2 10.84 -4.88 -5.45
C ILE A 2 9.58 -5.19 -6.25
N LEU A 3 9.08 -6.42 -6.13
CA LEU A 3 7.90 -6.87 -6.84
C LEU A 3 6.64 -6.62 -6.01
N PHE A 4 5.50 -6.55 -6.69
CA PHE A 4 4.20 -6.38 -6.03
C PHE A 4 3.99 -7.39 -4.90
N GLY A 5 4.32 -8.66 -5.13
CA GLY A 5 4.15 -9.72 -4.14
C GLY A 5 4.95 -9.49 -2.87
N ASP A 6 6.17 -8.97 -3.00
CA ASP A 6 7.02 -8.67 -1.85
C ASP A 6 6.43 -7.55 -1.00
N VAL A 7 5.95 -6.50 -1.65
CA VAL A 7 5.31 -5.37 -0.96
C VAL A 7 4.02 -5.81 -0.29
N LEU A 8 3.22 -6.60 -0.99
CA LEU A 8 1.95 -7.12 -0.47
C LEU A 8 2.18 -7.94 0.80
N GLN A 9 3.16 -8.84 0.77
CA GLN A 9 3.50 -9.68 1.91
C GLN A 9 3.98 -8.85 3.10
N GLU A 10 4.83 -7.87 2.84
CA GLU A 10 5.35 -6.98 3.88
C GLU A 10 4.22 -6.20 4.55
N LEU A 11 3.32 -5.61 3.77
CA LEU A 11 2.18 -4.86 4.30
C LEU A 11 1.23 -5.77 5.10
N ARG A 12 1.00 -6.98 4.60
CA ARG A 12 0.18 -7.96 5.30
C ARG A 12 0.78 -8.31 6.66
N ASN A 13 2.09 -8.56 6.68
CA ASN A 13 2.80 -8.90 7.92
C ASN A 13 2.78 -7.74 8.92
N GLU A 14 2.89 -6.51 8.44
CA GLU A 14 2.78 -5.33 9.31
C GLU A 14 1.42 -5.25 10.00
N LYS A 15 0.36 -5.70 9.33
CA LYS A 15 -0.98 -5.77 9.92
C LYS A 15 -1.22 -7.02 10.74
N THR A 16 -0.26 -7.94 10.76
CA THR A 16 -0.37 -9.25 11.42
C THR A 16 -1.51 -10.11 10.88
N TRP A 17 -1.85 -9.92 9.61
CA TRP A 17 -2.90 -10.71 8.95
C TRP A 17 -2.33 -11.99 8.35
N SER A 18 -3.17 -13.05 8.34
CA SER A 18 -2.91 -14.24 7.54
C SER A 18 -3.26 -13.95 6.08
N GLN A 19 -2.82 -14.85 5.19
CA GLN A 19 -3.20 -14.76 3.78
C GLN A 19 -4.72 -14.84 3.62
N ALA A 20 -5.39 -15.67 4.42
CA ALA A 20 -6.85 -15.79 4.39
C ALA A 20 -7.54 -14.48 4.83
N GLN A 21 -7.00 -13.81 5.84
CA GLN A 21 -7.55 -12.54 6.29
C GLN A 21 -7.40 -11.44 5.24
N LEU A 22 -6.25 -11.37 4.59
CA LEU A 22 -6.06 -10.42 3.48
C LEU A 22 -6.97 -10.75 2.31
N ALA A 23 -7.09 -12.03 1.96
CA ALA A 23 -7.94 -12.49 0.88
C ALA A 23 -9.39 -12.03 1.08
N LYS A 24 -9.89 -12.16 2.30
CA LYS A 24 -11.24 -11.73 2.65
C LYS A 24 -11.42 -10.22 2.41
N ARG A 25 -10.42 -9.43 2.75
CA ARG A 25 -10.46 -7.97 2.57
C ARG A 25 -10.40 -7.56 1.11
N LEU A 26 -9.72 -8.35 0.30
CA LEU A 26 -9.61 -8.10 -1.15
C LEU A 26 -10.73 -8.73 -1.96
N GLY A 27 -11.55 -9.58 -1.34
CA GLY A 27 -12.62 -10.29 -2.05
C GLY A 27 -12.13 -11.40 -2.96
N ILE A 28 -11.00 -12.03 -2.62
CA ILE A 28 -10.38 -13.11 -3.39
C ILE A 28 -10.08 -14.29 -2.48
N SER A 29 -9.55 -15.38 -3.05
CA SER A 29 -9.17 -16.55 -2.28
C SER A 29 -7.78 -16.41 -1.67
N ALA A 30 -7.52 -17.17 -0.60
CA ALA A 30 -6.19 -17.24 0.01
C ALA A 30 -5.15 -17.76 -0.99
N SER A 31 -5.52 -18.67 -1.88
CA SER A 31 -4.65 -19.16 -2.95
C SER A 31 -4.20 -18.05 -3.88
N GLN A 32 -5.10 -17.14 -4.20
CA GLN A 32 -4.77 -15.98 -5.05
C GLN A 32 -3.79 -15.05 -4.34
N VAL A 33 -3.97 -14.80 -3.05
CA VAL A 33 -3.02 -14.01 -2.27
C VAL A 33 -1.64 -14.69 -2.29
N ALA A 34 -1.59 -16.00 -2.05
CA ALA A 34 -0.35 -16.76 -2.08
C ALA A 34 0.35 -16.65 -3.43
N ASN A 35 -0.40 -16.74 -4.53
CA ASN A 35 0.15 -16.61 -5.87
C ASN A 35 0.75 -15.23 -6.13
N TYR A 36 0.10 -14.18 -5.66
CA TYR A 36 0.65 -12.83 -5.77
C TYR A 36 1.93 -12.68 -4.93
N GLU A 37 1.92 -13.17 -3.70
CA GLU A 37 3.07 -13.05 -2.80
C GLU A 37 4.28 -13.85 -3.30
N MET A 38 4.04 -14.96 -3.99
CA MET A 38 5.11 -15.78 -4.59
C MET A 38 5.57 -15.27 -5.95
N GLY A 39 4.95 -14.23 -6.49
CA GLY A 39 5.30 -13.69 -7.79
C GLY A 39 4.82 -14.55 -8.97
N ARG A 40 3.89 -15.47 -8.74
CA ARG A 40 3.34 -16.34 -9.78
C ARG A 40 2.31 -15.65 -10.64
N ARG A 41 1.69 -14.58 -10.13
CA ARG A 41 0.70 -13.79 -10.83
C ARG A 41 0.90 -12.32 -10.58
N LEU A 42 0.63 -11.52 -11.61
CA LEU A 42 0.56 -10.07 -11.48
C LEU A 42 -0.88 -9.68 -11.14
N PRO A 43 -1.09 -8.63 -10.35
CA PRO A 43 -2.43 -8.22 -10.01
C PRO A 43 -3.16 -7.62 -11.20
N SER A 44 -4.47 -7.80 -11.25
CA SER A 44 -5.31 -7.03 -12.14
C SER A 44 -5.38 -5.58 -11.62
N LEU A 45 -5.87 -4.68 -12.47
CA LEU A 45 -6.06 -3.29 -12.05
C LEU A 45 -7.02 -3.20 -10.86
N GLU A 46 -8.09 -4.00 -10.84
CA GLU A 46 -9.04 -4.04 -9.74
C GLU A 46 -8.40 -4.46 -8.42
N ILE A 47 -7.57 -5.50 -8.46
CA ILE A 47 -6.87 -5.99 -7.26
C ILE A 47 -5.87 -4.95 -6.78
N LEU A 48 -5.16 -4.30 -7.70
CA LEU A 48 -4.20 -3.26 -7.36
C LEU A 48 -4.89 -2.09 -6.64
N ILE A 49 -6.03 -1.64 -7.15
CA ILE A 49 -6.81 -0.56 -6.55
C ILE A 49 -7.35 -0.99 -5.18
N SER A 50 -7.88 -2.21 -5.07
CA SER A 50 -8.38 -2.74 -3.81
C SER A 50 -7.29 -2.81 -2.74
N ALA A 51 -6.11 -3.31 -3.10
CA ALA A 51 -4.97 -3.40 -2.19
C ALA A 51 -4.52 -2.00 -1.74
N SER A 52 -4.49 -1.05 -2.65
CA SER A 52 -4.19 0.35 -2.34
C SER A 52 -5.12 0.89 -1.25
N ARG A 53 -6.41 0.63 -1.38
CA ARG A 53 -7.42 1.07 -0.40
C ARG A 53 -7.31 0.34 0.93
N VAL A 54 -7.10 -0.97 0.90
CA VAL A 54 -7.01 -1.80 2.11
C VAL A 54 -5.83 -1.37 2.97
N PHE A 55 -4.69 -1.08 2.36
CA PHE A 55 -3.48 -0.71 3.08
C PHE A 55 -3.28 0.80 3.21
N GLY A 56 -4.07 1.61 2.53
CA GLY A 56 -3.91 3.06 2.58
C GLY A 56 -2.62 3.54 1.95
N VAL A 57 -2.15 2.87 0.91
CA VAL A 57 -0.93 3.21 0.18
C VAL A 57 -1.25 3.45 -1.29
N SER A 58 -0.34 4.13 -2.00
CA SER A 58 -0.54 4.37 -3.43
C SER A 58 -0.31 3.09 -4.25
N THR A 59 -0.87 3.04 -5.45
CA THR A 59 -0.59 1.96 -6.38
C THR A 59 0.87 1.95 -6.80
N ASP A 60 1.50 3.11 -6.90
CA ASP A 60 2.93 3.22 -7.20
C ASP A 60 3.76 2.56 -6.10
N TYR A 61 3.40 2.77 -4.84
CA TYR A 61 4.07 2.12 -3.73
C TYR A 61 3.97 0.59 -3.85
N LEU A 62 2.78 0.09 -4.16
CA LEU A 62 2.56 -1.35 -4.32
C LEU A 62 3.39 -1.93 -5.47
N LEU A 63 3.64 -1.15 -6.51
CA LEU A 63 4.41 -1.57 -7.66
C LEU A 63 5.92 -1.33 -7.51
N GLY A 64 6.34 -0.75 -6.38
CA GLY A 64 7.75 -0.48 -6.12
C GLY A 64 8.31 0.69 -6.92
N LEU A 65 7.46 1.61 -7.37
CA LEU A 65 7.86 2.71 -8.26
C LEU A 65 8.07 4.04 -7.56
N ASN A 66 7.79 4.11 -6.26
CA ASN A 66 7.78 5.37 -5.54
C ASN A 66 9.14 5.88 -5.08
N SER A 67 10.16 5.04 -5.12
CA SER A 67 11.47 5.35 -4.54
C SER A 67 12.24 6.45 -5.26
N THR A 68 11.88 6.75 -6.51
CA THR A 68 12.58 7.72 -7.36
C THR A 68 11.77 8.96 -7.67
N ASN A 69 10.55 9.07 -7.12
CA ASN A 69 9.67 10.20 -7.40
C ASN A 69 10.10 11.41 -6.55
N PRO A 70 10.54 12.52 -7.17
CA PRO A 70 10.99 13.69 -6.42
C PRO A 70 9.87 14.43 -5.68
N HIS A 71 8.61 14.12 -5.99
CA HIS A 71 7.46 14.72 -5.32
C HIS A 71 7.02 13.98 -4.07
N LEU A 72 7.65 12.83 -3.76
CA LEU A 72 7.35 12.08 -2.56
C LEU A 72 8.26 12.52 -1.41
N LEU A 73 7.67 12.64 -0.23
CA LEU A 73 8.43 12.95 0.97
C LEU A 73 9.04 11.67 1.55
N ASP A 74 10.32 11.75 1.92
CA ASP A 74 10.95 10.67 2.64
C ASP A 74 10.66 10.83 4.14
N VAL A 75 9.81 9.95 4.66
CA VAL A 75 9.41 9.96 6.07
C VAL A 75 9.94 8.74 6.81
N SER A 76 10.91 8.03 6.23
CA SER A 76 11.40 6.77 6.77
C SER A 76 12.02 6.91 8.16
N GLU A 77 12.58 8.08 8.49
CA GLU A 77 13.21 8.35 9.79
C GLU A 77 12.28 9.05 10.77
N LEU A 78 11.04 9.29 10.39
CA LEU A 78 10.09 10.01 11.24
C LEU A 78 9.27 9.03 12.09
N SER A 79 8.90 9.48 13.28
CA SER A 79 8.01 8.72 14.14
C SER A 79 6.58 8.72 13.59
N ALA A 80 5.75 7.79 14.06
CA ALA A 80 4.34 7.73 13.67
C ALA A 80 3.61 9.05 13.99
N ALA A 81 3.91 9.67 15.12
CA ALA A 81 3.31 10.95 15.50
C ALA A 81 3.71 12.07 14.54
N GLU A 82 4.97 12.10 14.14
CA GLU A 82 5.47 13.09 13.18
C GLU A 82 4.84 12.92 11.81
N ILE A 83 4.74 11.68 11.33
CA ILE A 83 4.08 11.37 10.06
C ILE A 83 2.61 11.78 10.11
N SER A 84 1.92 11.50 11.22
CA SER A 84 0.52 11.87 11.42
C SER A 84 0.34 13.39 11.36
N SER A 85 1.25 14.16 11.96
CA SER A 85 1.22 15.61 11.92
C SER A 85 1.39 16.15 10.51
N ILE A 86 2.32 15.57 9.72
CA ILE A 86 2.53 15.96 8.33
C ILE A 86 1.27 15.67 7.50
N CYS A 87 0.66 14.50 7.67
CA CYS A 87 -0.58 14.14 6.98
C CYS A 87 -1.70 15.10 7.30
N SER A 88 -1.83 15.53 8.56
CA SER A 88 -2.85 16.49 8.98
C SER A 88 -2.65 17.84 8.29
N VAL A 89 -1.42 18.32 8.17
CA VAL A 89 -1.10 19.57 7.48
C VAL A 89 -1.47 19.44 6.00
N ILE A 90 -1.11 18.34 5.34
CA ILE A 90 -1.43 18.10 3.94
C ILE A 90 -2.95 18.10 3.74
N ASP A 91 -3.69 17.43 4.61
CA ASP A 91 -5.15 17.37 4.53
C ASP A 91 -5.78 18.76 4.68
N CYS A 92 -5.26 19.60 5.56
CA CYS A 92 -5.70 20.98 5.70
C CYS A 92 -5.51 21.77 4.41
N PHE A 93 -4.37 21.65 3.77
CA PHE A 93 -4.10 22.33 2.50
C PHE A 93 -5.00 21.83 1.38
N LYS A 94 -5.20 20.52 1.30
CA LYS A 94 -6.11 19.94 0.29
C LYS A 94 -7.54 20.44 0.47
N ALA A 95 -8.04 20.47 1.70
CA ALA A 95 -9.37 21.00 1.98
C ALA A 95 -9.52 22.47 1.57
N ALA A 96 -8.48 23.28 1.77
CA ALA A 96 -8.48 24.68 1.35
C ALA A 96 -8.53 24.85 -0.17
N HIS A 97 -7.94 23.91 -0.91
CA HIS A 97 -7.89 23.96 -2.38
C HIS A 97 -9.14 23.40 -3.06
N GLU A 98 -10.00 22.69 -2.33
CA GLU A 98 -11.21 22.08 -2.87
C GLU A 98 -12.39 23.05 -3.00
N LYS A 99 -12.22 24.29 -2.64
CA LYS A 99 -13.29 25.29 -2.70
C LYS A 99 -13.34 26.00 -4.03
#